data_4d607fdbda8daf8417555e81273f370b
#
_entry.id   4d607fdbda8daf8417555e81273f370b
#
_cell.length_a   1.000
_cell.length_b   1.000
_cell.length_c   1.000
_cell.angle_alpha   90.00
_cell.angle_beta   90.00
_cell.angle_gamma   90.00
#
_symmetry.space_group_name_H-M   'P 1'
#
loop_
_entity.id
_entity.type
_entity.pdbx_description
1 polymer ?
#
loop_
_entity_poly.entity_id
_entity_poly.type
_entity_poly.pdbx_seq_one_letter_code
_entity_poly.pdbx_strand_id
1 'polypeptide(L)'
;MDIAPVTSTAAPRGQRGFTLIEIMVVVVILGILAVMVVPKVLDRPDQARATAAKQDIAGLMQALKLYRLDHGSYPSMNQGLKVLVERPANAKDSNWRSYLERLPNDPWGRPYHYLNPGPTAKWTCSPWAPTASPTAKA
;
A
#
# COMPACT_ATOMS: atom_id res chain seq x y z
N MET A 1 26.18 -74.64 -26.21
CA MET A 1 26.05 -73.26 -26.77
C MET A 1 25.79 -72.37 -25.66
N ASP A 2 26.92 -71.88 -24.96
CA ASP A 2 26.87 -71.10 -23.76
C ASP A 2 26.87 -69.61 -24.12
N ILE A 3 25.84 -68.93 -23.69
CA ILE A 3 25.73 -67.44 -23.81
C ILE A 3 26.09 -66.84 -22.47
N ALA A 4 27.29 -66.29 -22.38
CA ALA A 4 27.74 -65.59 -21.21
C ALA A 4 26.98 -64.23 -21.03
N PRO A 5 26.53 -63.83 -19.82
CA PRO A 5 25.90 -62.56 -19.61
C PRO A 5 26.93 -61.43 -19.62
N VAL A 6 26.69 -60.40 -20.42
CA VAL A 6 27.48 -59.17 -20.46
C VAL A 6 27.10 -58.30 -19.27
N THR A 7 27.88 -58.29 -18.21
CA THR A 7 27.74 -57.38 -17.08
C THR A 7 28.28 -56.01 -17.48
N SER A 8 27.37 -55.06 -17.75
CA SER A 8 27.72 -53.66 -17.96
C SER A 8 27.98 -53.00 -16.62
N THR A 9 29.24 -52.77 -16.32
CA THR A 9 29.66 -52.04 -15.12
C THR A 9 29.52 -50.53 -15.38
N ALA A 10 28.42 -49.95 -14.94
CA ALA A 10 28.24 -48.49 -14.97
C ALA A 10 29.24 -47.85 -13.98
N ALA A 11 30.14 -47.04 -14.49
CA ALA A 11 31.09 -46.28 -13.69
C ALA A 11 30.36 -45.28 -12.79
N PRO A 12 30.69 -45.18 -11.47
CA PRO A 12 30.07 -44.22 -10.60
C PRO A 12 30.42 -42.79 -11.06
N ARG A 13 29.38 -41.99 -11.41
CA ARG A 13 29.53 -40.57 -11.67
C ARG A 13 29.96 -39.92 -10.34
N GLY A 14 31.22 -39.48 -10.28
CA GLY A 14 31.77 -38.79 -9.13
C GLY A 14 30.89 -37.56 -8.77
N GLN A 15 30.20 -37.63 -7.65
CA GLN A 15 29.51 -36.50 -7.08
C GLN A 15 30.57 -35.50 -6.63
N ARG A 16 30.67 -34.38 -7.36
CA ARG A 16 31.49 -33.25 -6.94
C ARG A 16 30.76 -32.54 -5.78
N GLY A 17 31.19 -32.83 -4.58
CA GLY A 17 30.77 -32.06 -3.40
C GLY A 17 31.38 -30.65 -3.43
N PHE A 18 30.63 -29.65 -2.98
CA PHE A 18 31.15 -28.31 -2.79
C PHE A 18 32.24 -28.33 -1.70
N THR A 19 33.33 -27.59 -1.92
CA THR A 19 34.34 -27.43 -0.94
C THR A 19 33.95 -26.38 0.11
N LEU A 20 34.39 -26.52 1.34
CA LEU A 20 34.11 -25.57 2.41
C LEU A 20 34.60 -24.15 2.05
N ILE A 21 35.78 -24.08 1.41
CA ILE A 21 36.36 -22.80 0.98
C ILE A 21 35.48 -22.12 -0.11
N GLU A 22 34.87 -22.88 -1.00
CA GLU A 22 33.99 -22.33 -2.03
C GLU A 22 32.76 -21.65 -1.42
N ILE A 23 32.15 -22.28 -0.43
CA ILE A 23 31.02 -21.65 0.30
C ILE A 23 31.48 -20.44 1.09
N MET A 24 32.65 -20.47 1.74
CA MET A 24 33.18 -19.31 2.47
C MET A 24 33.41 -18.11 1.53
N VAL A 25 33.98 -18.33 0.36
CA VAL A 25 34.21 -17.26 -0.63
C VAL A 25 32.87 -16.68 -1.13
N VAL A 26 31.88 -17.52 -1.41
CA VAL A 26 30.56 -17.08 -1.85
C VAL A 26 29.87 -16.22 -0.79
N VAL A 27 29.91 -16.64 0.48
CA VAL A 27 29.29 -15.86 1.59
C VAL A 27 29.98 -14.52 1.78
N VAL A 28 31.30 -14.43 1.64
CA VAL A 28 32.04 -13.17 1.72
C VAL A 28 31.65 -12.24 0.58
N ILE A 29 31.56 -12.73 -0.66
CA ILE A 29 31.16 -11.92 -1.82
C ILE A 29 29.72 -11.43 -1.65
N LEU A 30 28.79 -12.30 -1.23
CA LEU A 30 27.40 -11.92 -0.97
C LEU A 30 27.30 -10.88 0.14
N GLY A 31 28.11 -10.99 1.20
CA GLY A 31 28.18 -10.02 2.28
C GLY A 31 28.60 -8.63 1.80
N ILE A 32 29.64 -8.54 0.96
CA ILE A 32 30.08 -7.27 0.37
C ILE A 32 28.99 -6.66 -0.52
N LEU A 33 28.35 -7.47 -1.37
CA LEU A 33 27.28 -7.00 -2.25
C LEU A 33 26.03 -6.56 -1.47
N ALA A 34 25.70 -7.24 -0.37
CA ALA A 34 24.56 -6.88 0.49
C ALA A 34 24.70 -5.48 1.05
N VAL A 35 25.87 -5.04 1.47
CA VAL A 35 26.14 -3.70 1.99
C VAL A 35 25.83 -2.61 0.96
N MET A 36 26.04 -2.87 -0.33
CA MET A 36 25.74 -1.90 -1.40
C MET A 36 24.24 -1.81 -1.74
N VAL A 37 23.49 -2.89 -1.53
CA VAL A 37 22.07 -2.98 -1.94
C VAL A 37 21.12 -2.49 -0.84
N VAL A 38 21.45 -2.78 0.44
CA VAL A 38 20.59 -2.46 1.59
C VAL A 38 20.15 -0.98 1.65
N PRO A 39 21.00 0.04 1.49
CA PRO A 39 20.56 1.44 1.60
C PRO A 39 19.57 1.85 0.51
N LYS A 40 19.64 1.29 -0.70
CA LYS A 40 18.72 1.62 -1.80
C LYS A 40 17.30 1.09 -1.62
N VAL A 41 17.12 0.07 -0.80
CA VAL A 41 15.81 -0.54 -0.55
C VAL A 41 15.08 0.16 0.60
N LEU A 42 15.80 0.75 1.54
CA LEU A 42 15.23 1.41 2.72
C LEU A 42 14.56 2.76 2.42
N ASP A 43 14.92 3.44 1.32
CA ASP A 43 14.35 4.75 0.95
C ASP A 43 13.01 4.66 0.21
N ARG A 44 12.54 3.47 -0.12
CA ARG A 44 11.32 3.28 -0.93
C ARG A 44 10.00 3.19 -0.14
N PRO A 45 9.94 2.84 1.16
CA PRO A 45 8.68 2.69 1.86
C PRO A 45 7.87 4.00 1.93
N ASP A 46 8.50 5.17 2.00
CA ASP A 46 7.79 6.44 2.08
C ASP A 46 7.16 6.84 0.74
N GLN A 47 7.79 6.52 -0.38
CA GLN A 47 7.19 6.71 -1.71
C GLN A 47 5.99 5.78 -1.92
N ALA A 48 6.09 4.53 -1.46
CA ALA A 48 4.98 3.58 -1.52
C ALA A 48 3.80 4.05 -0.67
N ARG A 49 4.05 4.53 0.55
CA ARG A 49 3.04 5.13 1.43
C ARG A 49 2.37 6.35 0.80
N ALA A 50 3.15 7.27 0.21
CA ALA A 50 2.60 8.43 -0.46
C ALA A 50 1.73 8.05 -1.67
N THR A 51 2.11 7.00 -2.40
CA THR A 51 1.31 6.50 -3.52
C THR A 51 0.01 5.86 -3.03
N ALA A 52 0.06 5.05 -1.96
CA ALA A 52 -1.11 4.46 -1.35
C ALA A 52 -2.08 5.54 -0.85
N ALA A 53 -1.60 6.58 -0.15
CA ALA A 53 -2.42 7.69 0.29
C ALA A 53 -3.12 8.43 -0.87
N LYS A 54 -2.44 8.60 -2.00
CA LYS A 54 -3.06 9.20 -3.20
C LYS A 54 -4.19 8.33 -3.77
N GLN A 55 -4.02 7.01 -3.77
CA GLN A 55 -5.05 6.08 -4.23
C GLN A 55 -6.26 6.09 -3.30
N ASP A 56 -6.06 6.09 -1.99
CA ASP A 56 -7.12 6.17 -1.00
C ASP A 56 -7.93 7.47 -1.15
N ILE A 57 -7.24 8.60 -1.29
CA ILE A 57 -7.89 9.90 -1.53
C ILE A 57 -8.70 9.89 -2.82
N ALA A 58 -8.16 9.30 -3.90
CA ALA A 58 -8.89 9.20 -5.17
C ALA A 58 -10.17 8.35 -5.00
N GLY A 59 -10.10 7.24 -4.28
CA GLY A 59 -11.26 6.40 -3.95
C GLY A 59 -12.31 7.14 -3.11
N LEU A 60 -11.89 7.86 -2.07
CA LEU A 60 -12.77 8.70 -1.25
C LEU A 60 -13.44 9.80 -2.08
N MET A 61 -12.70 10.45 -2.97
CA MET A 61 -13.23 11.46 -3.87
C MET A 61 -14.30 10.89 -4.82
N GLN A 62 -14.08 9.69 -5.33
CA GLN A 62 -15.04 9.02 -6.18
C GLN A 62 -16.32 8.67 -5.42
N ALA A 63 -16.21 8.13 -4.21
CA ALA A 63 -17.34 7.84 -3.34
C ALA A 63 -18.14 9.10 -2.99
N LEU A 64 -17.48 10.22 -2.69
CA LEU A 64 -18.12 11.52 -2.44
C LEU A 64 -18.85 12.05 -3.67
N LYS A 65 -18.32 11.87 -4.89
CA LYS A 65 -19.00 12.24 -6.12
C LYS A 65 -20.26 11.41 -6.35
N LEU A 66 -20.19 10.10 -6.08
CA LEU A 66 -21.37 9.22 -6.18
C LEU A 66 -22.43 9.61 -5.15
N TYR A 67 -22.02 9.87 -3.90
CA TYR A 67 -22.93 10.38 -2.88
C TYR A 67 -23.63 11.67 -3.33
N ARG A 68 -22.91 12.62 -3.91
CA ARG A 68 -23.48 13.86 -4.44
C ARG A 68 -24.46 13.60 -5.58
N LEU A 69 -24.21 12.63 -6.46
CA LEU A 69 -25.12 12.29 -7.54
C LEU A 69 -26.46 11.76 -7.01
N ASP A 70 -26.42 10.97 -5.94
CA ASP A 70 -27.62 10.37 -5.36
C ASP A 70 -28.40 11.35 -4.45
N HIS A 71 -27.72 12.27 -3.76
CA HIS A 71 -28.30 13.17 -2.75
C HIS A 71 -28.30 14.66 -3.15
N GLY A 72 -27.77 15.00 -4.33
CA GLY A 72 -27.69 16.37 -4.84
C GLY A 72 -26.62 17.25 -4.20
N SER A 73 -26.08 16.88 -3.05
CA SER A 73 -25.08 17.66 -2.30
C SER A 73 -24.02 16.78 -1.68
N TYR A 74 -22.87 17.37 -1.33
CA TYR A 74 -21.84 16.68 -0.54
C TYR A 74 -22.25 16.52 0.92
N PRO A 75 -21.73 15.53 1.64
CA PRO A 75 -21.99 15.39 3.09
C PRO A 75 -21.65 16.65 3.86
N SER A 76 -22.42 16.94 4.91
CA SER A 76 -22.07 18.01 5.85
C SER A 76 -20.86 17.62 6.70
N MET A 77 -20.20 18.61 7.32
CA MET A 77 -19.09 18.34 8.26
C MET A 77 -19.49 17.42 9.40
N ASN A 78 -20.72 17.56 9.91
CA ASN A 78 -21.25 16.74 11.01
C ASN A 78 -21.43 15.27 10.60
N GLN A 79 -21.75 15.01 9.36
CA GLN A 79 -21.87 13.66 8.80
C GLN A 79 -20.51 13.06 8.51
N GLY A 80 -19.56 13.88 8.06
CA GLY A 80 -18.20 13.45 7.73
C GLY A 80 -18.15 12.35 6.68
N LEU A 81 -17.06 11.60 6.66
CA LEU A 81 -16.86 10.46 5.76
C LEU A 81 -17.63 9.21 6.18
N LYS A 82 -18.12 9.15 7.43
CA LYS A 82 -18.84 7.98 7.94
C LYS A 82 -20.11 7.69 7.15
N VAL A 83 -20.75 8.73 6.60
CA VAL A 83 -21.96 8.57 5.78
C VAL A 83 -21.73 7.77 4.50
N LEU A 84 -20.49 7.61 4.06
CA LEU A 84 -20.13 6.79 2.90
C LEU A 84 -20.18 5.28 3.19
N VAL A 85 -20.06 4.91 4.46
CA VAL A 85 -20.05 3.51 4.93
C VAL A 85 -21.31 3.17 5.69
N GLU A 86 -21.77 4.07 6.57
CA GLU A 86 -22.87 3.86 7.48
C GLU A 86 -24.03 4.81 7.13
N ARG A 87 -25.26 4.29 7.17
CA ARG A 87 -26.46 5.11 6.97
C ARG A 87 -26.64 6.05 8.16
N PRO A 88 -26.76 7.38 7.93
CA PRO A 88 -27.05 8.31 9.02
C PRO A 88 -28.42 8.00 9.62
N ALA A 89 -28.53 8.04 10.95
CA ALA A 89 -29.77 7.76 11.67
C ALA A 89 -30.93 8.71 11.28
N ASN A 90 -30.61 9.91 10.80
CA ASN A 90 -31.56 10.94 10.38
C ASN A 90 -31.82 10.97 8.87
N ALA A 91 -31.31 10.01 8.10
CA ALA A 91 -31.53 9.97 6.67
C ALA A 91 -32.96 9.56 6.38
N LYS A 92 -33.80 10.53 5.99
CA LYS A 92 -35.14 10.30 5.42
C LYS A 92 -35.07 9.71 4.01
N ASP A 93 -33.87 9.68 3.41
CA ASP A 93 -33.66 9.23 2.05
C ASP A 93 -33.64 7.70 1.98
N SER A 94 -34.66 7.16 1.35
CA SER A 94 -34.74 5.73 1.02
C SER A 94 -33.66 5.28 0.02
N ASN A 95 -32.96 6.23 -0.63
CA ASN A 95 -31.97 5.99 -1.67
C ASN A 95 -30.53 5.86 -1.15
N TRP A 96 -30.32 5.89 0.16
CA TRP A 96 -28.97 5.71 0.68
C TRP A 96 -28.46 4.28 0.40
N ARG A 97 -27.23 4.20 -0.10
CA ARG A 97 -26.48 2.95 -0.27
C ARG A 97 -25.07 3.12 0.30
N SER A 98 -24.41 2.04 0.65
CA SER A 98 -23.01 2.07 1.01
C SER A 98 -22.16 2.39 -0.22
N TYR A 99 -21.36 3.46 -0.15
CA TYR A 99 -20.46 3.90 -1.23
C TYR A 99 -19.06 3.32 -1.07
N LEU A 100 -18.72 2.89 0.15
CA LEU A 100 -17.47 2.23 0.51
C LEU A 100 -17.77 1.09 1.48
N GLU A 101 -17.05 -0.01 1.37
CA GLU A 101 -17.14 -1.12 2.33
C GLU A 101 -16.61 -0.71 3.70
N ARG A 102 -15.54 0.07 3.72
CA ARG A 102 -14.90 0.60 4.95
C ARG A 102 -14.20 1.92 4.66
N LEU A 103 -14.04 2.76 5.68
CA LEU A 103 -13.19 3.93 5.59
C LEU A 103 -11.73 3.49 5.65
N PRO A 104 -10.90 3.87 4.66
CA PRO A 104 -9.48 3.63 4.75
C PRO A 104 -8.84 4.55 5.81
N ASN A 105 -7.79 4.06 6.45
CA ASN A 105 -6.86 4.90 7.20
C ASN A 105 -5.69 5.26 6.28
N ASP A 106 -5.02 6.37 6.57
CA ASP A 106 -3.81 6.73 5.87
C ASP A 106 -2.70 5.66 6.09
N PRO A 107 -1.65 5.61 5.29
CA PRO A 107 -0.56 4.65 5.46
C PRO A 107 0.24 4.79 6.77
N TRP A 108 -0.06 5.82 7.57
CA TRP A 108 0.50 6.05 8.90
C TRP A 108 -0.49 5.68 10.03
N GLY A 109 -1.66 5.09 9.66
CA GLY A 109 -2.68 4.62 10.61
C GLY A 109 -3.64 5.68 11.13
N ARG A 110 -3.71 6.86 10.51
CA ARG A 110 -4.58 7.96 10.93
C ARG A 110 -5.84 8.03 10.06
N PRO A 111 -6.97 8.49 10.59
CA PRO A 111 -8.19 8.71 9.80
C PRO A 111 -8.02 9.92 8.87
N TYR A 112 -8.64 9.84 7.68
CA TYR A 112 -8.72 10.97 6.78
C TYR A 112 -9.67 12.04 7.32
N HIS A 113 -9.29 13.31 7.22
CA HIS A 113 -10.13 14.45 7.59
C HIS A 113 -10.90 14.98 6.37
N TYR A 114 -12.17 15.27 6.60
CA TYR A 114 -13.07 15.82 5.60
C TYR A 114 -13.49 17.23 6.02
N LEU A 115 -13.39 18.17 5.10
CA LEU A 115 -13.79 19.56 5.29
C LEU A 115 -14.73 19.97 4.15
N ASN A 116 -15.89 20.51 4.54
CA ASN A 116 -16.89 21.05 3.60
C ASN A 116 -17.58 22.28 4.22
N PRO A 117 -17.43 23.51 3.69
CA PRO A 117 -16.58 23.85 2.55
C PRO A 117 -15.10 23.80 2.90
N GLY A 118 -14.28 23.32 1.95
CA GLY A 118 -12.83 23.38 2.07
C GLY A 118 -12.31 24.82 1.98
N PRO A 119 -11.02 25.06 2.24
CA PRO A 119 -10.42 26.39 2.27
C PRO A 119 -10.52 27.18 0.96
N THR A 120 -10.87 26.53 -0.16
CA THR A 120 -11.12 27.13 -1.49
C THR A 120 -12.57 27.10 -1.87
N ALA A 121 -13.54 27.11 -0.94
CA ALA A 121 -14.96 26.91 -1.16
C ALA A 121 -15.32 25.59 -1.89
N LYS A 122 -14.40 24.63 -1.90
CA LYS A 122 -14.57 23.26 -2.39
C LYS A 122 -14.35 22.29 -1.23
N TRP A 123 -14.99 21.13 -1.30
CA TRP A 123 -14.70 20.06 -0.34
C TRP A 123 -13.23 19.59 -0.48
N THR A 124 -12.61 19.27 0.62
CA THR A 124 -11.22 18.79 0.66
C THR A 124 -11.16 17.52 1.49
N CYS A 125 -10.50 16.53 0.97
CA CYS A 125 -10.12 15.32 1.68
C CYS A 125 -8.59 15.29 1.75
N SER A 126 -8.05 15.33 2.96
CA SER A 126 -6.61 15.38 3.19
C SER A 126 -6.20 14.38 4.25
N PRO A 127 -5.08 13.66 4.06
CA PRO A 127 -4.41 13.04 5.18
C PRO A 127 -3.91 14.15 6.10
N TRP A 128 -3.99 13.95 7.39
CA TRP A 128 -3.41 14.88 8.36
C TRP A 128 -1.92 15.06 8.09
N ALA A 129 -1.52 16.18 7.49
CA ALA A 129 -0.18 16.68 7.63
C ALA A 129 -0.18 17.58 8.87
N PRO A 130 0.73 17.42 9.85
CA PRO A 130 0.93 18.43 10.86
C PRO A 130 1.26 19.72 10.11
N THR A 131 0.45 20.75 10.32
CA THR A 131 0.64 22.07 9.73
C THR A 131 2.03 22.56 10.09
N ALA A 132 2.96 22.50 9.15
CA ALA A 132 4.08 23.41 9.16
C ALA A 132 3.45 24.81 9.01
N SER A 133 3.40 25.55 10.09
CA SER A 133 3.02 26.94 10.10
C SER A 133 3.86 27.67 9.05
N PRO A 134 3.28 28.40 8.09
CA PRO A 134 4.06 29.35 7.36
C PRO A 134 4.43 30.45 8.35
N THR A 135 5.64 30.41 8.87
CA THR A 135 6.24 31.62 9.45
C THR A 135 6.32 32.62 8.34
N ALA A 136 5.31 33.47 8.27
CA ALA A 136 5.41 34.75 7.59
C ALA A 136 6.64 35.45 8.16
N LYS A 137 7.64 35.66 7.34
CA LYS A 137 8.70 36.58 7.63
C LYS A 137 8.57 37.71 6.64
N ALA A 138 8.26 38.84 7.25
CA ALA A 138 8.31 40.17 6.65
C ALA A 138 9.64 40.45 5.94
#